data_517c6629e656e4563d92bb3181494909
#
_entry.id   517c6629e656e4563d92bb3181494909
#
_cell.length_a   1.000
_cell.length_b   1.000
_cell.length_c   1.000
_cell.angle_alpha   90.00
_cell.angle_beta   90.00
_cell.angle_gamma   90.00
#
_symmetry.space_group_name_H-M   'P 1'
#
loop_
_entity.id
_entity.type
_entity.pdbx_description
1 polymer ?
#
loop_
_entity_poly.entity_id
_entity_poly.type
_entity_poly.pdbx_seq_one_letter_code
_entity_poly.pdbx_strand_id
1 'polypeptide(L)'
;MSRNSPFSSLTEQSSRFKEQILENYLSAKNVGELASLLGYGVTNFRAKFKEQFGVSVYRWLLNRKSQHIIYRITVYGDEFSQIIDDFGFSSPSHFNKFCRSQYGLTPCELRKKLKTNNNS
;
A
#
# COMPACT_ATOMS: atom_id res chain seq x y z
N MET A 1 14.64 -32.05 -11.02
CA MET A 1 14.04 -30.75 -11.16
C MET A 1 12.63 -30.86 -11.69
N SER A 2 11.71 -30.36 -10.92
CA SER A 2 10.29 -30.52 -11.24
C SER A 2 9.72 -29.32 -11.98
N ARG A 3 10.51 -28.66 -12.80
CA ARG A 3 10.07 -27.47 -13.53
C ARG A 3 9.00 -27.76 -14.55
N ASN A 4 8.93 -29.00 -14.99
CA ASN A 4 7.94 -29.35 -15.99
C ASN A 4 6.62 -29.83 -15.38
N SER A 5 6.49 -29.83 -14.06
CA SER A 5 5.24 -30.20 -13.45
C SER A 5 4.27 -29.03 -13.54
N PRO A 6 2.98 -29.28 -13.79
CA PRO A 6 1.97 -28.21 -13.84
C PRO A 6 1.91 -27.40 -12.55
N PHE A 7 2.18 -28.05 -11.45
CA PHE A 7 2.18 -27.44 -10.13
C PHE A 7 3.25 -26.36 -10.01
N SER A 8 4.46 -26.68 -10.45
CA SER A 8 5.57 -25.73 -10.46
C SER A 8 5.28 -24.51 -11.33
N SER A 9 4.71 -24.76 -12.50
CA SER A 9 4.37 -23.69 -13.44
C SER A 9 3.36 -22.73 -12.83
N LEU A 10 2.33 -23.24 -12.18
CA LEU A 10 1.33 -22.39 -11.52
C LEU A 10 1.93 -21.60 -10.39
N THR A 11 2.81 -22.22 -9.61
CA THR A 11 3.50 -21.54 -8.52
C THR A 11 4.38 -20.40 -9.04
N GLU A 12 5.10 -20.66 -10.13
CA GLU A 12 5.95 -19.64 -10.73
C GLU A 12 5.15 -18.44 -11.25
N GLN A 13 4.01 -18.70 -11.88
CA GLN A 13 3.14 -17.63 -12.37
C GLN A 13 2.58 -16.79 -11.23
N SER A 14 2.18 -17.46 -10.16
CA SER A 14 1.65 -16.79 -8.98
C SER A 14 2.73 -15.91 -8.34
N SER A 15 3.94 -16.43 -8.22
CA SER A 15 5.07 -15.68 -7.66
C SER A 15 5.42 -14.47 -8.52
N ARG A 16 5.38 -14.64 -9.83
CA ARG A 16 5.68 -13.54 -10.75
C ARG A 16 4.66 -12.42 -10.64
N PHE A 17 3.39 -12.76 -10.53
CA PHE A 17 2.34 -11.76 -10.36
C PHE A 17 2.57 -10.97 -9.07
N LYS A 18 2.86 -11.66 -7.99
CA LYS A 18 3.13 -11.02 -6.70
C LYS A 18 4.37 -10.14 -6.76
N GLU A 19 5.41 -10.59 -7.43
CA GLU A 19 6.63 -9.77 -7.61
C GLU A 19 6.33 -8.50 -8.39
N GLN A 20 5.55 -8.60 -9.45
CA GLN A 20 5.17 -7.44 -10.25
C GLN A 20 4.37 -6.42 -9.42
N ILE A 21 3.48 -6.92 -8.57
CA ILE A 21 2.73 -6.04 -7.67
C ILE A 21 3.68 -5.31 -6.73
N LEU A 22 4.59 -6.04 -6.10
CA LEU A 22 5.54 -5.46 -5.14
C LEU A 22 6.48 -4.44 -5.79
N GLU A 23 6.84 -4.68 -7.04
CA GLU A 23 7.73 -3.77 -7.77
C GLU A 23 7.04 -2.49 -8.23
N ASN A 24 5.72 -2.53 -8.40
CA ASN A 24 5.00 -1.46 -9.07
C ASN A 24 3.98 -0.70 -8.21
N TYR A 25 3.59 -1.23 -7.05
CA TYR A 25 2.49 -0.63 -6.32
C TYR A 25 2.79 0.78 -5.80
N LEU A 26 4.04 1.10 -5.53
CA LEU A 26 4.41 2.44 -5.07
C LEU A 26 4.32 3.48 -6.19
N SER A 27 4.46 3.04 -7.44
CA SER A 27 4.38 3.93 -8.60
C SER A 27 2.93 4.22 -9.00
N ALA A 28 1.98 3.45 -8.49
CA ALA A 28 0.57 3.59 -8.85
C ALA A 28 -0.19 4.38 -7.80
N LYS A 29 -0.99 5.33 -8.23
CA LYS A 29 -1.79 6.14 -7.33
C LYS A 29 -3.11 5.48 -6.94
N ASN A 30 -3.55 4.52 -7.74
CA ASN A 30 -4.82 3.84 -7.50
C ASN A 30 -4.82 2.48 -8.19
N VAL A 31 -5.90 1.73 -7.98
CA VAL A 31 -6.04 0.38 -8.52
C VAL A 31 -5.97 0.38 -10.05
N GLY A 32 -6.62 1.35 -10.67
CA GLY A 32 -6.62 1.45 -12.14
C GLY A 32 -5.23 1.64 -12.72
N GLU A 33 -4.44 2.50 -12.10
CA GLU A 33 -3.06 2.71 -12.53
C GLU A 33 -2.22 1.46 -12.36
N LEU A 34 -2.37 0.76 -11.25
CA LEU A 34 -1.61 -0.46 -11.02
C LEU A 34 -1.96 -1.52 -12.05
N ALA A 35 -3.24 -1.70 -12.33
CA ALA A 35 -3.69 -2.64 -13.36
C ALA A 35 -3.08 -2.29 -14.71
N SER A 36 -3.10 -1.00 -15.05
CA SER A 36 -2.56 -0.51 -16.32
C SER A 36 -1.07 -0.76 -16.43
N LEU A 37 -0.32 -0.50 -15.37
CA LEU A 37 1.12 -0.74 -15.35
C LEU A 37 1.46 -2.19 -15.64
N LEU A 38 0.61 -3.10 -15.20
CA LEU A 38 0.83 -4.53 -15.38
C LEU A 38 0.15 -5.09 -16.62
N GLY A 39 -0.53 -4.24 -17.39
CA GLY A 39 -1.15 -4.65 -18.64
C GLY A 39 -2.48 -5.36 -18.50
N TYR A 40 -3.20 -5.14 -17.40
CA TYR A 40 -4.49 -5.78 -17.14
C TYR A 40 -5.64 -4.78 -17.23
N GLY A 41 -6.80 -5.26 -17.68
CA GLY A 41 -8.05 -4.53 -17.46
C GLY A 41 -8.38 -4.57 -15.97
N VAL A 42 -9.06 -3.54 -15.49
CA VAL A 42 -9.30 -3.39 -14.04
C VAL A 42 -10.11 -4.57 -13.47
N THR A 43 -11.15 -5.00 -14.19
CA THR A 43 -11.99 -6.09 -13.71
C THR A 43 -11.21 -7.39 -13.55
N ASN A 44 -10.46 -7.74 -14.59
CA ASN A 44 -9.64 -8.97 -14.55
C ASN A 44 -8.55 -8.87 -13.50
N PHE A 45 -7.96 -7.69 -13.37
CA PHE A 45 -6.91 -7.45 -12.39
C PHE A 45 -7.43 -7.66 -10.97
N ARG A 46 -8.59 -7.09 -10.66
CA ARG A 46 -9.19 -7.23 -9.34
C ARG A 46 -9.47 -8.68 -8.99
N ALA A 47 -10.01 -9.43 -9.95
CA ALA A 47 -10.32 -10.85 -9.74
C ALA A 47 -9.06 -11.66 -9.50
N LYS A 48 -8.05 -11.44 -10.35
CA LYS A 48 -6.78 -12.14 -10.21
C LYS A 48 -6.08 -11.81 -8.90
N PHE A 49 -6.10 -10.54 -8.52
CA PHE A 49 -5.47 -10.10 -7.28
C PHE A 49 -6.12 -10.77 -6.08
N LYS A 50 -7.44 -10.73 -6.00
CA LYS A 50 -8.15 -11.35 -4.88
C LYS A 50 -7.89 -12.84 -4.80
N GLU A 51 -7.83 -13.52 -5.95
CA GLU A 51 -7.51 -14.94 -6.00
C GLU A 51 -6.12 -15.23 -5.45
N GLN A 52 -5.14 -14.41 -5.82
CA GLN A 52 -3.75 -14.65 -5.44
C GLN A 52 -3.41 -14.18 -4.03
N PHE A 53 -4.01 -13.10 -3.59
CA PHE A 53 -3.66 -12.47 -2.30
C PHE A 53 -4.69 -12.73 -1.20
N GLY A 54 -5.88 -13.17 -1.54
CA GLY A 54 -6.93 -13.45 -0.57
C GLY A 54 -7.68 -12.23 -0.06
N VAL A 55 -7.28 -11.03 -0.48
CA VAL A 55 -7.95 -9.78 -0.11
C VAL A 55 -8.08 -8.91 -1.35
N SER A 56 -8.98 -7.92 -1.32
CA SER A 56 -9.15 -7.03 -2.46
C SER A 56 -7.89 -6.18 -2.65
N VAL A 57 -7.62 -5.81 -3.89
CA VAL A 57 -6.46 -4.98 -4.21
C VAL A 57 -6.58 -3.61 -3.53
N TYR A 58 -7.78 -3.07 -3.42
CA TYR A 58 -8.00 -1.79 -2.75
C TYR A 58 -7.59 -1.88 -1.28
N ARG A 59 -8.03 -2.91 -0.59
CA ARG A 59 -7.70 -3.11 0.83
C ARG A 59 -6.20 -3.32 1.03
N TRP A 60 -5.59 -4.10 0.15
CA TRP A 60 -4.17 -4.36 0.22
C TRP A 60 -3.35 -3.09 0.02
N LEU A 61 -3.71 -2.29 -0.98
CA LEU A 61 -3.03 -1.01 -1.24
C LEU A 61 -3.19 -0.05 -0.08
N LEU A 62 -4.40 0.03 0.47
CA LEU A 62 -4.68 0.90 1.60
C LEU A 62 -3.82 0.51 2.81
N ASN A 63 -3.71 -0.79 3.05
CA ASN A 63 -2.91 -1.31 4.15
C ASN A 63 -1.43 -0.96 3.98
N ARG A 64 -0.89 -1.18 2.78
CA ARG A 64 0.50 -0.85 2.48
C ARG A 64 0.76 0.65 2.61
N LYS A 65 -0.16 1.43 2.06
CA LYS A 65 -0.09 2.88 2.14
C LYS A 65 -0.08 3.36 3.59
N SER A 66 -0.94 2.80 4.41
CA SER A 66 -1.01 3.19 5.81
C SER A 66 0.26 2.85 6.57
N GLN A 67 0.90 1.73 6.24
CA GLN A 67 2.19 1.36 6.85
C GLN A 67 3.30 2.35 6.48
N HIS A 68 3.37 2.75 5.22
CA HIS A 68 4.35 3.73 4.78
C HIS A 68 4.11 5.09 5.41
N ILE A 69 2.86 5.50 5.49
CA ILE A 69 2.50 6.80 6.06
C ILE A 69 2.87 6.86 7.54
N ILE A 70 2.53 5.82 8.31
CA ILE A 70 2.84 5.82 9.73
C ILE A 70 4.35 5.89 9.97
N TYR A 71 5.14 5.22 9.14
CA TYR A 71 6.59 5.30 9.21
C TYR A 71 7.09 6.71 8.95
N ARG A 72 6.56 7.37 7.95
CA ARG A 72 6.99 8.72 7.61
C ARG A 72 6.63 9.73 8.69
N ILE A 73 5.49 9.53 9.33
CA ILE A 73 5.08 10.41 10.42
C ILE A 73 5.96 10.19 11.67
N THR A 74 6.19 8.94 12.03
CA THR A 74 6.74 8.61 13.35
C THR A 74 8.24 8.34 13.33
N VAL A 75 8.74 7.66 12.31
CA VAL A 75 10.16 7.27 12.26
C VAL A 75 10.98 8.32 11.53
N TYR A 76 10.55 8.69 10.32
CA TYR A 76 11.32 9.64 9.52
C TYR A 76 11.06 11.10 9.90
N GLY A 77 9.91 11.38 10.49
CA GLY A 77 9.58 12.74 10.90
C GLY A 77 9.40 13.71 9.73
N ASP A 78 8.95 13.20 8.59
CA ASP A 78 8.76 14.01 7.39
C ASP A 78 7.66 15.05 7.62
N GLU A 79 7.75 16.16 6.89
CA GLU A 79 6.73 17.20 6.95
C GLU A 79 5.41 16.67 6.41
N PHE A 80 4.32 17.04 7.07
CA PHE A 80 2.99 16.56 6.69
C PHE A 80 2.63 16.97 5.27
N SER A 81 3.01 18.19 4.87
CA SER A 81 2.75 18.66 3.50
C SER A 81 3.39 17.75 2.46
N GLN A 82 4.59 17.26 2.74
CA GLN A 82 5.28 16.37 1.84
C GLN A 82 4.58 15.00 1.77
N ILE A 83 4.14 14.49 2.91
CA ILE A 83 3.41 13.22 2.95
C ILE A 83 2.09 13.34 2.18
N ILE A 84 1.39 14.43 2.39
CA ILE A 84 0.14 14.72 1.69
C ILE A 84 0.34 14.69 0.17
N ASP A 85 1.38 15.37 -0.30
CA ASP A 85 1.70 15.41 -1.73
C ASP A 85 2.07 14.04 -2.27
N ASP A 86 2.96 13.34 -1.57
CA ASP A 86 3.50 12.08 -2.06
C ASP A 86 2.42 10.99 -2.16
N PHE A 87 1.45 11.01 -1.25
CA PHE A 87 0.40 9.98 -1.23
C PHE A 87 -0.90 10.45 -1.87
N GLY A 88 -0.91 11.66 -2.42
CA GLY A 88 -2.04 12.13 -3.20
C GLY A 88 -3.28 12.51 -2.42
N PHE A 89 -3.13 12.95 -1.18
CA PHE A 89 -4.27 13.47 -0.41
C PHE A 89 -4.68 14.82 -0.96
N SER A 90 -5.98 15.04 -1.04
CA SER A 90 -6.51 16.28 -1.63
C SER A 90 -6.35 17.48 -0.72
N SER A 91 -6.20 17.29 0.58
CA SER A 91 -6.11 18.38 1.55
C SER A 91 -5.58 17.86 2.88
N PRO A 92 -5.09 18.75 3.75
CA PRO A 92 -4.72 18.37 5.11
C PRO A 92 -5.88 17.74 5.89
N SER A 93 -7.11 18.22 5.64
CA SER A 93 -8.30 17.65 6.28
C SER A 93 -8.50 16.18 5.89
N HIS A 94 -8.29 15.88 4.61
CA HIS A 94 -8.40 14.51 4.11
C HIS A 94 -7.35 13.61 4.75
N PHE A 95 -6.13 14.12 4.88
CA PHE A 95 -5.04 13.40 5.53
C PHE A 95 -5.34 13.14 7.01
N ASN A 96 -5.83 14.15 7.73
CA ASN A 96 -6.24 13.99 9.12
C ASN A 96 -7.30 12.93 9.28
N LYS A 97 -8.29 12.95 8.40
CA LYS A 97 -9.38 11.97 8.42
C LYS A 97 -8.86 10.56 8.19
N PHE A 98 -7.94 10.43 7.25
CA PHE A 98 -7.29 9.15 6.97
C PHE A 98 -6.58 8.61 8.21
N CYS A 99 -5.79 9.45 8.87
CA CYS A 99 -5.03 9.03 10.04
C CYS A 99 -5.94 8.63 11.19
N ARG A 100 -7.00 9.39 11.42
CA ARG A 100 -7.96 9.04 12.48
C ARG A 100 -8.66 7.73 12.17
N SER A 101 -8.97 7.48 10.91
CA SER A 101 -9.61 6.24 10.49
C SER A 101 -8.69 5.04 10.60
N GLN A 102 -7.44 5.19 10.19
CA GLN A 102 -6.49 4.09 10.16
C GLN A 102 -5.81 3.83 11.50
N TYR A 103 -5.51 4.88 12.24
CA TYR A 103 -4.69 4.75 13.45
C TYR A 103 -5.40 5.21 14.72
N GLY A 104 -6.57 5.82 14.58
CA GLY A 104 -7.31 6.35 15.73
C GLY A 104 -6.81 7.69 16.24
N LEU A 105 -5.80 8.27 15.63
CA LEU A 105 -5.16 9.51 16.07
C LEU A 105 -4.88 10.42 14.87
N THR A 106 -4.75 11.73 15.15
CA THR A 106 -4.34 12.68 14.12
C THR A 106 -2.84 12.54 13.85
N PRO A 107 -2.35 13.06 12.73
CA PRO A 107 -0.91 13.03 12.44
C PRO A 107 -0.07 13.67 13.55
N CYS A 108 -0.52 14.77 14.09
CA CYS A 108 0.19 15.44 15.19
C CYS A 108 0.24 14.59 16.44
N GLU A 109 -0.89 13.97 16.78
CA GLU A 109 -0.96 13.10 17.94
C GLU A 109 -0.06 11.87 17.79
N LEU A 110 -0.03 11.31 16.58
CA LEU A 110 0.84 10.16 16.28
C LEU A 110 2.31 10.52 16.48
N ARG A 111 2.72 11.66 15.94
CA ARG A 111 4.10 12.11 16.06
C ARG A 111 4.50 12.37 17.50
N LYS A 112 3.62 13.01 18.23
CA LYS A 112 3.84 13.34 19.64
C LYS A 112 3.93 12.08 20.50
N LYS A 113 3.00 11.15 20.29
CA LYS A 113 2.93 9.93 21.08
C LYS A 113 4.18 9.10 20.93
N LEU A 114 4.66 8.92 19.71
CA LEU A 114 5.86 8.12 19.48
C LEU A 114 7.10 8.81 20.04
N LYS A 115 7.18 10.13 19.88
CA LYS A 115 8.28 10.92 20.39
C LYS A 115 8.36 10.81 21.92
N THR A 116 7.21 10.88 22.59
CA THR A 116 7.13 10.71 24.04
C THR A 116 7.57 9.32 24.46
N ASN A 117 7.15 8.30 23.74
CA ASN A 117 7.54 6.93 24.03
C ASN A 117 9.03 6.71 23.84
N ASN A 118 9.63 7.36 22.86
CA ASN A 118 11.06 7.24 22.60
C ASN A 118 11.92 7.93 23.65
N ASN A 119 11.35 8.89 24.35
CA ASN A 119 12.06 9.65 25.38
C ASN A 119 11.95 9.03 26.77
N SER A 120 11.18 7.98 26.91
CA SER A 120 11.02 7.31 28.21
C SER A 120 11.92 6.08 28.42
#